data_f1045af10edfcfb0875fe361c7e2e3a8
#
_entry.id   f1045af10edfcfb0875fe361c7e2e3a8
#
_cell.length_a   1.000
_cell.length_b   1.000
_cell.length_c   1.000
_cell.angle_alpha   90.00
_cell.angle_beta   90.00
_cell.angle_gamma   90.00
#
_symmetry.space_group_name_H-M   'P 1'
#
loop_
_entity.id
_entity.type
_entity.pdbx_description
1 polymer ?
#
loop_
_entity_poly.entity_id
_entity_poly.type
_entity_poly.pdbx_seq_one_letter_code
_entity_poly.pdbx_strand_id
1 'polypeptide(L)'
;MKVATIKTNKGDIQIELYSEEVPKTVANFEKLAVEGFYNGIKFHRVIADFMIQTGCPDGIGTGDAGYKFDDEFHPDLRHDSEGILSMGNAGPNTN
;
A
#
# COMPACT_ATOMS: atom_id res chain seq x y z
N MET A 1 17.31 -3.12 -0.31
CA MET A 1 16.07 -2.33 -0.15
C MET A 1 15.62 -1.80 -1.50
N LYS A 2 14.33 -1.83 -1.76
CA LYS A 2 13.75 -1.30 -2.99
C LYS A 2 13.10 0.04 -2.72
N VAL A 3 12.99 0.88 -3.74
CA VAL A 3 12.34 2.19 -3.65
C VAL A 3 11.26 2.29 -4.72
N ALA A 4 10.11 2.83 -4.33
CA ALA A 4 9.02 3.13 -5.25
C ALA A 4 8.72 4.63 -5.22
N THR A 5 8.24 5.16 -6.33
CA THR A 5 7.78 6.55 -6.42
C THR A 5 6.30 6.55 -6.82
N ILE A 6 5.46 7.13 -5.99
CA ILE A 6 4.04 7.34 -6.31
C ILE A 6 3.89 8.74 -6.89
N LYS A 7 3.54 8.83 -8.17
CA LYS A 7 3.35 10.10 -8.86
C LYS A 7 1.88 10.52 -8.76
N THR A 8 1.63 11.63 -8.09
CA THR A 8 0.28 12.16 -7.92
C THR A 8 0.15 13.55 -8.56
N ASN A 9 -1.07 14.02 -8.72
CA ASN A 9 -1.31 15.37 -9.23
C ASN A 9 -0.94 16.47 -8.23
N LYS A 10 -0.52 16.11 -7.02
CA LYS A 10 -0.06 17.04 -5.98
C LYS A 10 1.42 16.89 -5.64
N GLY A 11 2.13 16.05 -6.37
CA GLY A 11 3.56 15.81 -6.17
C GLY A 11 3.90 14.34 -6.08
N ASP A 12 5.17 14.05 -6.00
CA ASP A 12 5.69 12.68 -5.94
C ASP A 12 5.94 12.28 -4.49
N ILE A 13 5.61 11.02 -4.16
CA ILE A 13 5.89 10.41 -2.86
C ILE A 13 6.89 9.29 -3.09
N GLN A 14 8.06 9.37 -2.45
CA GLN A 14 9.07 8.33 -2.53
C GLN A 14 8.97 7.41 -1.32
N ILE A 15 8.97 6.10 -1.56
CA ILE A 15 8.74 5.09 -0.52
C ILE A 15 9.86 4.07 -0.54
N GLU A 16 10.42 3.77 0.62
CA GLU A 16 11.34 2.65 0.80
C GLU A 16 10.55 1.38 1.09
N LEU A 17 10.84 0.31 0.36
CA LEU A 17 10.13 -0.97 0.48
C LEU A 17 11.00 -1.98 1.23
N TYR A 18 10.48 -2.52 2.31
CA TYR A 18 11.18 -3.47 3.18
C TYR A 18 11.14 -4.90 2.59
N SER A 19 11.82 -5.09 1.46
CA SER A 19 11.79 -6.35 0.71
C SER A 19 12.42 -7.53 1.44
N GLU A 20 13.29 -7.29 2.42
CA GLU A 20 13.90 -8.34 3.22
C GLU A 20 13.02 -8.75 4.40
N GLU A 21 12.38 -7.77 5.06
CA GLU A 21 11.56 -7.99 6.26
C GLU A 21 10.16 -8.50 5.92
N VAL A 22 9.56 -7.99 4.84
CA VAL A 22 8.20 -8.39 4.41
C VAL A 22 8.19 -8.68 2.89
N PRO A 23 8.86 -9.75 2.47
CA PRO A 23 9.07 -10.03 1.04
C PRO A 23 7.78 -10.30 0.26
N LYS A 24 6.79 -10.95 0.86
CA LYS A 24 5.52 -11.25 0.19
C LYS A 24 4.69 -10.00 -0.05
N THR A 25 4.61 -9.13 0.93
CA THR A 25 3.90 -7.85 0.82
C THR A 25 4.56 -6.96 -0.23
N VAL A 26 5.87 -6.86 -0.22
CA VAL A 26 6.61 -6.06 -1.20
C VAL A 26 6.48 -6.65 -2.61
N ALA A 27 6.58 -7.97 -2.75
CA ALA A 27 6.44 -8.64 -4.04
C ALA A 27 5.05 -8.41 -4.64
N ASN A 28 4.00 -8.44 -3.81
CA ASN A 28 2.64 -8.14 -4.25
C ASN A 28 2.51 -6.70 -4.75
N PHE A 29 3.02 -5.75 -4.00
CA PHE A 29 3.00 -4.34 -4.39
C PHE A 29 3.75 -4.13 -5.71
N GLU A 30 4.95 -4.69 -5.83
CA GLU A 30 5.78 -4.58 -7.02
C GLU A 30 5.09 -5.18 -8.25
N LYS A 31 4.49 -6.37 -8.10
CA LYS A 31 3.75 -7.03 -9.17
C LYS A 31 2.62 -6.13 -9.69
N LEU A 32 1.81 -5.60 -8.79
CA LEU A 32 0.69 -4.73 -9.16
C LEU A 32 1.17 -3.43 -9.80
N ALA A 33 2.27 -2.86 -9.31
CA ALA A 33 2.85 -1.65 -9.88
C ALA A 33 3.34 -1.88 -11.31
N VAL A 34 4.03 -2.99 -11.55
CA VAL A 34 4.54 -3.34 -12.89
C VAL A 34 3.39 -3.60 -13.87
N GLU A 35 2.31 -4.22 -13.42
CA GLU A 35 1.11 -4.47 -14.22
C GLU A 35 0.30 -3.20 -14.51
N GLY A 36 0.64 -2.07 -13.88
CA GLY A 36 -0.12 -0.83 -14.04
C GLY A 36 -1.39 -0.77 -13.21
N PHE A 37 -1.58 -1.67 -12.25
CA PHE A 37 -2.80 -1.75 -11.43
C PHE A 37 -3.10 -0.43 -10.72
N TYR A 38 -2.08 0.26 -10.21
CA TYR A 38 -2.25 1.50 -9.44
C TYR A 38 -2.44 2.75 -10.31
N ASN A 39 -2.22 2.65 -11.62
CA ASN A 39 -2.31 3.82 -12.50
C ASN A 39 -3.75 4.32 -12.60
N GLY A 40 -3.95 5.61 -12.39
CA GLY A 40 -5.27 6.23 -12.46
C GLY A 40 -6.16 6.02 -11.24
N ILE A 41 -5.66 5.35 -10.20
CA ILE A 41 -6.41 5.12 -8.97
C ILE A 41 -6.37 6.38 -8.08
N LYS A 42 -7.48 6.67 -7.42
CA LYS A 42 -7.64 7.84 -6.56
C LYS A 42 -7.29 7.51 -5.12
N PHE A 43 -6.94 8.54 -4.35
CA PHE A 43 -6.91 8.45 -2.90
C PHE A 43 -8.35 8.60 -2.41
N HIS A 44 -9.04 7.51 -2.22
CA HIS A 44 -10.48 7.50 -1.94
C HIS A 44 -10.83 7.82 -0.48
N ARG A 45 -9.84 7.82 0.42
CA ARG A 45 -10.05 8.10 1.83
C ARG A 45 -8.91 8.97 2.35
N VAL A 46 -9.26 10.16 2.83
CA VAL A 46 -8.31 11.12 3.39
C VAL A 46 -8.86 11.64 4.71
N ILE A 47 -8.14 11.39 5.79
CA ILE A 47 -8.53 11.83 7.14
C ILE A 47 -7.40 12.67 7.71
N ALA A 48 -7.68 13.94 7.98
CA ALA A 48 -6.70 14.88 8.53
C ALA A 48 -6.12 14.37 9.84
N ASP A 49 -4.83 14.56 10.03
CA ASP A 49 -4.08 14.14 11.22
C ASP A 49 -4.11 12.63 11.50
N PHE A 50 -4.51 11.82 10.52
CA PHE A 50 -4.55 10.38 10.66
C PHE A 50 -3.88 9.67 9.48
N MET A 51 -4.55 9.62 8.30
CA MET A 51 -4.03 8.84 7.19
C MET A 51 -4.66 9.23 5.85
N ILE A 52 -4.02 8.78 4.77
CA ILE A 52 -4.60 8.76 3.43
C ILE A 52 -4.55 7.32 2.92
N GLN A 53 -5.53 6.92 2.14
CA GLN A 53 -5.65 5.56 1.63
C GLN A 53 -5.93 5.56 0.14
N THR A 54 -5.29 4.63 -0.57
CA THR A 54 -5.43 4.45 -2.02
C THR A 54 -5.29 2.98 -2.38
N GLY A 55 -5.34 2.65 -3.65
CA GLY A 55 -5.14 1.29 -4.15
C GLY A 55 -6.44 0.55 -4.45
N CYS A 56 -7.60 1.17 -4.22
CA CYS A 56 -8.88 0.57 -4.55
C CYS A 56 -9.23 0.84 -6.02
N PRO A 57 -9.41 -0.19 -6.87
CA PRO A 57 -9.60 0.01 -8.32
C PRO A 57 -10.89 0.73 -8.69
N ASP A 58 -11.96 0.61 -7.89
CA ASP A 58 -13.22 1.32 -8.15
C ASP A 58 -13.26 2.72 -7.51
N GLY A 59 -12.26 3.07 -6.70
CA GLY A 59 -12.14 4.39 -6.10
C GLY A 59 -13.15 4.73 -5.01
N ILE A 60 -13.86 3.73 -4.49
CA ILE A 60 -14.88 3.94 -3.44
C ILE A 60 -14.66 3.08 -2.19
N GLY A 61 -13.59 2.29 -2.17
CA GLY A 61 -13.20 1.49 -1.00
C GLY A 61 -13.74 0.07 -0.99
N THR A 62 -14.45 -0.37 -2.01
CA THR A 62 -15.05 -1.71 -2.09
C THR A 62 -14.34 -2.64 -3.08
N GLY A 63 -13.49 -2.11 -3.97
CA GLY A 63 -12.74 -2.91 -4.91
C GLY A 63 -11.45 -3.48 -4.31
N ASP A 64 -10.90 -4.50 -4.96
CA ASP A 64 -9.62 -5.08 -4.61
C ASP A 64 -8.87 -5.57 -5.86
N ALA A 65 -7.74 -6.22 -5.67
CA ALA A 65 -6.93 -6.75 -6.77
C ALA A 65 -7.47 -8.08 -7.34
N GLY A 66 -8.58 -8.56 -6.82
CA GLY A 66 -9.17 -9.84 -7.20
C GLY A 66 -8.70 -11.01 -6.36
N TYR A 67 -7.88 -10.78 -5.35
CA TYR A 67 -7.40 -11.80 -4.43
C TYR A 67 -7.02 -11.17 -3.09
N LYS A 68 -6.83 -12.03 -2.09
CA LYS A 68 -6.32 -11.65 -0.78
C LYS A 68 -5.13 -12.55 -0.43
N PHE A 69 -4.29 -12.10 0.49
CA PHE A 69 -3.17 -12.91 0.96
C PHE A 69 -2.98 -12.73 2.46
N ASP A 70 -2.21 -13.64 3.06
CA ASP A 70 -2.01 -13.72 4.49
C ASP A 70 -1.24 -12.52 5.04
N ASP A 71 -1.48 -12.20 6.30
CA ASP A 71 -0.71 -11.21 7.02
C ASP A 71 0.77 -11.57 7.04
N GLU A 72 1.61 -10.56 6.94
CA GLU A 72 3.05 -10.71 7.01
C GLU A 72 3.57 -9.62 7.94
N PHE A 73 4.02 -10.01 9.12
CA PHE A 73 4.50 -9.11 10.14
C PHE A 73 5.99 -9.25 10.38
N HIS A 74 6.60 -8.19 10.87
CA HIS A 74 7.99 -8.19 11.32
C HIS A 74 8.08 -7.39 12.61
N PRO A 75 8.80 -7.87 13.65
CA PRO A 75 8.82 -7.20 14.94
C PRO A 75 9.43 -5.78 14.92
N ASP A 76 10.25 -5.48 13.91
CA ASP A 76 10.86 -4.16 13.75
C ASP A 76 9.99 -3.19 12.96
N LEU A 77 8.86 -3.63 12.39
CA LEU A 77 7.98 -2.78 11.58
C LEU A 77 6.71 -2.45 12.35
N ARG A 78 6.56 -1.18 12.73
CA ARG A 78 5.44 -0.67 13.54
C ARG A 78 4.97 0.68 13.03
N HIS A 79 3.75 1.06 13.41
CA HIS A 79 3.19 2.38 13.16
C HIS A 79 3.65 3.35 14.28
N ASP A 80 4.94 3.61 14.34
CA ASP A 80 5.56 4.37 15.44
C ASP A 80 5.93 5.82 15.06
N SER A 81 5.70 6.21 13.82
CA SER A 81 6.03 7.56 13.35
C SER A 81 5.22 7.90 12.09
N GLU A 82 5.30 9.16 11.69
CA GLU A 82 4.72 9.60 10.42
C GLU A 82 5.47 8.99 9.23
N GLY A 83 4.81 8.92 8.09
CA GLY A 83 5.41 8.45 6.85
C GLY A 83 5.47 6.94 6.71
N ILE A 84 4.71 6.20 7.49
CA ILE A 84 4.64 4.74 7.39
C ILE A 84 3.58 4.35 6.37
N LEU A 85 3.95 3.50 5.41
CA LEU A 85 3.02 2.87 4.47
C LEU A 85 2.63 1.50 5.00
N SER A 86 1.33 1.26 5.09
CA SER A 86 0.79 0.00 5.60
C SER A 86 -0.29 -0.53 4.68
N MET A 87 -0.44 -1.85 4.64
CA MET A 87 -1.50 -2.50 3.88
C MET A 87 -2.85 -2.34 4.56
N GLY A 88 -3.87 -1.96 3.78
CA GLY A 88 -5.25 -1.99 4.25
C GLY A 88 -5.80 -3.41 4.24
N ASN A 89 -6.63 -3.74 5.23
CA ASN A 89 -7.29 -5.05 5.30
C ASN A 89 -8.63 -4.95 6.04
N ALA A 90 -9.41 -6.01 5.95
CA ALA A 90 -10.72 -6.12 6.60
C ALA A 90 -10.69 -7.09 7.79
N GLY A 91 -9.51 -7.42 8.29
CA GLY A 91 -9.30 -8.36 9.38
C GLY A 91 -8.12 -9.28 9.09
N PRO A 92 -7.89 -10.34 9.90
CA PRO A 92 -6.78 -11.26 9.70
C PRO A 92 -6.76 -11.88 8.30
N ASN A 93 -5.58 -11.91 7.67
CA ASN A 93 -5.31 -12.58 6.39
C ASN A 93 -6.21 -12.12 5.23
N THR A 94 -6.50 -10.80 5.18
CA THR A 94 -7.32 -10.20 4.10
C THR A 94 -6.59 -9.10 3.33
N ASN A 95 -5.27 -9.11 3.34
CA ASN A 95 -4.46 -8.12 2.61
C ASN A 95 -4.75 -8.09 1.11
#